data_1fc52e277606b822b05025f0433efdaa
#
_entry.id   1fc52e277606b822b05025f0433efdaa
#
_cell.length_a   1.000
_cell.length_b   1.000
_cell.length_c   1.000
_cell.angle_alpha   90.00
_cell.angle_beta   90.00
_cell.angle_gamma   90.00
#
_symmetry.space_group_name_H-M   'P 1'
#
loop_
_entity.id
_entity.type
_entity.pdbx_description
1 polymer ?
#
loop_
_entity_poly.entity_id
_entity_poly.type
_entity_poly.pdbx_seq_one_letter_code
_entity_poly.pdbx_strand_id
1 'polypeptide(L)'
;MEIHTSGTLKLPKSVITIGALDGVHRGHQALLLKTKERAEKLGVPFVVYTFDPPPKVFFKKCQMITTLEEKLNRLEMLGVEYVIVGQFNEAFTKQTVSSFINELQTINPVEIWEGPNFQFGKDRKGSIADLKHYFNVGVLNPLRCEQDELISSSRIRTLLKQGNYTLAKKLLGDTRFISFFSEKTYAI
;
A
#
# COMPACT_ATOMS: atom_id res chain seq x y z
N MET A 1 -7.05 -1.74 15.02
CA MET A 1 -6.20 -0.87 14.14
C MET A 1 -6.60 0.59 14.34
N GLU A 2 -5.63 1.48 14.57
CA GLU A 2 -5.88 2.94 14.66
C GLU A 2 -5.67 3.60 13.30
N ILE A 3 -6.57 4.55 12.93
CA ILE A 3 -6.55 5.22 11.64
C ILE A 3 -6.22 6.70 11.86
N HIS A 4 -5.21 7.18 11.16
CA HIS A 4 -4.72 8.56 11.23
C HIS A 4 -4.72 9.22 9.84
N THR A 5 -4.73 10.54 9.82
CA THR A 5 -4.47 11.32 8.60
C THR A 5 -2.99 11.71 8.51
N SER A 6 -2.54 12.16 7.34
CA SER A 6 -1.16 12.65 7.12
C SER A 6 -0.72 13.63 8.21
N GLY A 7 0.45 13.41 8.79
CA GLY A 7 1.09 14.29 9.76
C GLY A 7 0.49 14.27 11.19
N THR A 8 -0.52 13.46 11.46
CA THR A 8 -1.17 13.44 12.80
C THR A 8 -0.61 12.38 13.74
N LEU A 9 -0.08 11.27 13.21
CA LEU A 9 0.53 10.21 14.01
C LEU A 9 1.95 10.61 14.43
N LYS A 10 2.26 10.40 15.70
CA LYS A 10 3.62 10.55 16.25
C LYS A 10 3.96 9.29 17.03
N LEU A 11 5.09 8.68 16.74
CA LEU A 11 5.59 7.49 17.42
C LEU A 11 7.05 7.65 17.80
N PRO A 12 7.48 7.06 18.91
CA PRO A 12 8.89 7.07 19.30
C PRO A 12 9.77 6.20 18.40
N LYS A 13 9.17 5.14 17.82
CA LYS A 13 9.79 4.21 16.87
C LYS A 13 8.69 3.50 16.09
N SER A 14 8.99 3.08 14.86
CA SER A 14 8.06 2.26 14.05
C SER A 14 8.79 1.43 12.99
N VAL A 15 8.13 0.42 12.42
CA VAL A 15 8.47 -0.16 11.12
C VAL A 15 7.31 0.12 10.18
N ILE A 16 7.60 0.65 8.99
CA ILE A 16 6.58 1.14 8.07
C ILE A 16 6.72 0.56 6.67
N THR A 17 5.60 0.44 5.98
CA THR A 17 5.51 0.33 4.51
C THR A 17 4.56 1.38 3.95
N ILE A 18 4.85 1.87 2.74
CA ILE A 18 4.14 2.97 2.09
C ILE A 18 3.61 2.51 0.73
N GLY A 19 2.33 2.61 0.49
CA GLY A 19 1.79 2.18 -0.79
C GLY A 19 0.32 2.50 -1.01
N ALA A 20 -0.09 2.57 -2.27
CA ALA A 20 -1.49 2.72 -2.62
C ALA A 20 -2.35 1.54 -2.14
N LEU A 21 -1.76 0.36 -2.10
CA LEU A 21 -2.30 -0.91 -1.61
C LEU A 21 -3.71 -1.24 -2.16
N ASP A 22 -4.02 -0.74 -3.38
CA ASP A 22 -5.32 -0.96 -4.00
C ASP A 22 -5.54 -2.44 -4.32
N GLY A 23 -6.58 -3.01 -3.71
CA GLY A 23 -6.91 -4.43 -3.74
C GLY A 23 -6.19 -5.29 -2.71
N VAL A 24 -5.19 -4.77 -1.98
CA VAL A 24 -4.36 -5.52 -1.00
C VAL A 24 -4.03 -6.93 -1.50
N HIS A 25 -3.61 -7.05 -2.78
CA HIS A 25 -3.34 -8.31 -3.45
C HIS A 25 -2.15 -9.07 -2.84
N ARG A 26 -1.94 -10.33 -3.21
CA ARG A 26 -0.91 -11.22 -2.65
C ARG A 26 0.50 -10.59 -2.62
N GLY A 27 0.85 -9.77 -3.62
CA GLY A 27 2.11 -9.03 -3.61
C GLY A 27 2.17 -7.97 -2.50
N HIS A 28 1.08 -7.26 -2.24
CA HIS A 28 0.97 -6.34 -1.09
C HIS A 28 0.98 -7.11 0.23
N GLN A 29 0.26 -8.23 0.32
CA GLN A 29 0.22 -9.06 1.52
C GLN A 29 1.63 -9.55 1.91
N ALA A 30 2.43 -9.98 0.93
CA ALA A 30 3.81 -10.40 1.19
C ALA A 30 4.65 -9.25 1.79
N LEU A 31 4.53 -8.04 1.27
CA LEU A 31 5.23 -6.86 1.79
C LEU A 31 4.73 -6.52 3.20
N LEU A 32 3.41 -6.51 3.43
CA LEU A 32 2.80 -6.23 4.73
C LEU A 32 3.23 -7.25 5.79
N LEU A 33 3.22 -8.56 5.45
CA LEU A 33 3.66 -9.62 6.36
C LEU A 33 5.17 -9.51 6.67
N LYS A 34 5.99 -9.15 5.68
CA LYS A 34 7.42 -8.90 5.91
C LYS A 34 7.64 -7.70 6.84
N THR A 35 6.90 -6.63 6.64
CA THR A 35 6.98 -5.43 7.49
C THR A 35 6.54 -5.76 8.93
N LYS A 36 5.45 -6.53 9.08
CA LYS A 36 4.96 -7.01 10.37
C LYS A 36 6.00 -7.87 11.10
N GLU A 37 6.57 -8.87 10.42
CA GLU A 37 7.65 -9.73 10.97
C GLU A 37 8.80 -8.87 11.54
N ARG A 38 9.17 -7.81 10.81
CA ARG A 38 10.25 -6.92 11.25
C ARG A 38 9.86 -6.08 12.46
N ALA A 39 8.64 -5.55 12.47
CA ALA A 39 8.10 -4.79 13.59
C ALA A 39 8.07 -5.64 14.88
N GLU A 40 7.52 -6.85 14.79
CA GLU A 40 7.48 -7.81 15.90
C GLU A 40 8.89 -8.15 16.41
N LYS A 41 9.84 -8.43 15.50
CA LYS A 41 11.23 -8.74 15.87
C LYS A 41 11.93 -7.59 16.57
N LEU A 42 11.58 -6.35 16.24
CA LEU A 42 12.19 -5.15 16.82
C LEU A 42 11.40 -4.61 18.03
N GLY A 43 10.24 -5.19 18.35
CA GLY A 43 9.37 -4.76 19.45
C GLY A 43 8.85 -3.33 19.26
N VAL A 44 8.52 -2.94 18.02
CA VAL A 44 8.02 -1.61 17.68
C VAL A 44 6.74 -1.69 16.85
N PRO A 45 5.89 -0.64 16.83
CA PRO A 45 4.63 -0.65 16.08
C PRO A 45 4.80 -0.89 14.58
N PHE A 46 3.86 -1.65 14.01
CA PHE A 46 3.70 -1.84 12.57
C PHE A 46 2.77 -0.76 12.00
N VAL A 47 3.30 0.08 11.11
CA VAL A 47 2.60 1.21 10.48
C VAL A 47 2.45 0.97 8.99
N VAL A 48 1.29 1.30 8.45
CA VAL A 48 1.04 1.37 7.00
C VAL A 48 0.67 2.79 6.62
N TYR A 49 1.38 3.36 5.65
CA TYR A 49 0.98 4.62 5.02
C TYR A 49 0.31 4.31 3.67
N THR A 50 -0.96 4.62 3.54
CA THR A 50 -1.73 4.40 2.30
C THR A 50 -2.41 5.67 1.82
N PHE A 51 -3.04 5.63 0.66
CA PHE A 51 -3.61 6.80 0.00
C PHE A 51 -5.08 6.56 -0.39
N ASP A 52 -5.88 7.63 -0.29
CA ASP A 52 -7.25 7.64 -0.79
C ASP A 52 -7.55 8.97 -1.51
N PRO A 53 -7.99 8.91 -2.79
CA PRO A 53 -7.98 7.73 -3.65
C PRO A 53 -6.54 7.23 -3.97
N PRO A 54 -6.37 5.99 -4.45
CA PRO A 54 -5.07 5.53 -4.91
C PRO A 54 -4.49 6.44 -6.01
N PRO A 55 -3.20 6.79 -6.02
CA PRO A 55 -2.59 7.71 -6.98
C PRO A 55 -2.92 7.40 -8.44
N LYS A 56 -2.93 6.12 -8.81
CA LYS A 56 -3.26 5.70 -10.17
C LYS A 56 -4.71 5.97 -10.55
N VAL A 57 -5.63 5.87 -9.58
CA VAL A 57 -7.05 6.20 -9.78
C VAL A 57 -7.20 7.71 -9.99
N PHE A 58 -6.53 8.51 -9.16
CA PHE A 58 -6.54 9.96 -9.26
C PHE A 58 -6.06 10.45 -10.63
N PHE A 59 -4.87 10.01 -11.08
CA PHE A 59 -4.28 10.48 -12.33
C PHE A 59 -4.91 9.87 -13.60
N LYS A 60 -5.21 8.56 -13.57
CA LYS A 60 -5.67 7.82 -14.76
C LYS A 60 -7.17 7.61 -14.81
N LYS A 61 -7.91 8.11 -13.82
CA LYS A 61 -9.36 7.89 -13.67
C LYS A 61 -9.76 6.41 -13.88
N CYS A 62 -8.90 5.48 -13.48
CA CYS A 62 -9.20 4.06 -13.56
C CYS A 62 -9.97 3.61 -12.32
N GLN A 63 -10.75 2.54 -12.46
CA GLN A 63 -11.55 2.01 -11.37
C GLN A 63 -10.68 1.52 -10.21
N MET A 64 -11.11 1.78 -8.97
CA MET A 64 -10.55 1.18 -7.77
C MET A 64 -10.85 -0.32 -7.74
N ILE A 65 -9.94 -1.11 -7.19
CA ILE A 65 -10.16 -2.53 -6.94
C ILE A 65 -10.92 -2.71 -5.63
N THR A 66 -10.62 -1.90 -4.63
CA THR A 66 -11.28 -1.91 -3.32
C THR A 66 -11.66 -0.49 -2.93
N THR A 67 -12.77 -0.35 -2.20
CA THR A 67 -13.08 0.88 -1.47
C THR A 67 -12.05 1.12 -0.36
N LEU A 68 -12.03 2.32 0.22
CA LEU A 68 -11.19 2.60 1.38
C LEU A 68 -11.54 1.68 2.55
N GLU A 69 -12.83 1.51 2.84
CA GLU A 69 -13.30 0.63 3.92
C GLU A 69 -12.84 -0.82 3.72
N GLU A 70 -13.04 -1.39 2.53
CA GLU A 70 -12.56 -2.75 2.22
C GLU A 70 -11.04 -2.87 2.35
N LYS A 71 -10.29 -1.84 1.95
CA LYS A 71 -8.84 -1.80 2.11
C LYS A 71 -8.45 -1.80 3.59
N LEU A 72 -9.06 -0.95 4.40
CA LEU A 72 -8.79 -0.86 5.84
C LEU A 72 -9.11 -2.18 6.56
N ASN A 73 -10.25 -2.80 6.26
CA ASN A 73 -10.61 -4.10 6.81
C ASN A 73 -9.57 -5.18 6.49
N ARG A 74 -9.03 -5.18 5.25
CA ARG A 74 -7.96 -6.12 4.87
C ARG A 74 -6.65 -5.85 5.59
N LEU A 75 -6.28 -4.60 5.80
CA LEU A 75 -5.08 -4.22 6.55
C LEU A 75 -5.20 -4.64 8.03
N GLU A 76 -6.36 -4.44 8.64
CA GLU A 76 -6.63 -4.87 10.02
C GLU A 76 -6.50 -6.38 10.18
N MET A 77 -7.06 -7.16 9.25
CA MET A 77 -6.94 -8.64 9.27
C MET A 77 -5.50 -9.13 9.09
N LEU A 78 -4.63 -8.34 8.48
CA LEU A 78 -3.19 -8.62 8.36
C LEU A 78 -2.40 -8.20 9.62
N GLY A 79 -3.09 -7.63 10.62
CA GLY A 79 -2.51 -7.25 11.89
C GLY A 79 -1.78 -5.92 11.86
N VAL A 80 -2.18 -4.99 10.97
CA VAL A 80 -1.69 -3.62 10.98
C VAL A 80 -2.19 -2.93 12.25
N GLU A 81 -1.29 -2.27 12.97
CA GLU A 81 -1.63 -1.57 14.22
C GLU A 81 -2.06 -0.13 13.95
N TYR A 82 -1.30 0.58 13.09
CA TYR A 82 -1.55 1.96 12.72
C TYR A 82 -1.61 2.13 11.21
N VAL A 83 -2.62 2.84 10.73
CA VAL A 83 -2.74 3.21 9.32
C VAL A 83 -2.77 4.73 9.20
N ILE A 84 -1.92 5.28 8.34
CA ILE A 84 -1.99 6.67 7.91
C ILE A 84 -2.66 6.68 6.54
N VAL A 85 -3.78 7.38 6.42
CA VAL A 85 -4.50 7.58 5.16
C VAL A 85 -4.20 8.98 4.64
N GLY A 86 -3.29 9.06 3.66
CA GLY A 86 -3.02 10.30 2.94
C GLY A 86 -4.13 10.61 1.94
N GLN A 87 -4.75 11.79 2.05
CA GLN A 87 -5.67 12.29 1.03
C GLN A 87 -4.88 12.60 -0.24
N PHE A 88 -5.04 11.77 -1.28
CA PHE A 88 -4.36 11.99 -2.55
C PHE A 88 -5.14 12.98 -3.42
N ASN A 89 -4.79 14.24 -3.32
CA ASN A 89 -5.40 15.38 -3.99
C ASN A 89 -4.33 16.27 -4.67
N GLU A 90 -4.74 17.36 -5.31
CA GLU A 90 -3.82 18.28 -5.98
C GLU A 90 -2.75 18.87 -5.04
N ALA A 91 -3.09 19.14 -3.79
CA ALA A 91 -2.12 19.62 -2.79
C ALA A 91 -1.07 18.55 -2.50
N PHE A 92 -1.49 17.29 -2.29
CA PHE A 92 -0.59 16.16 -2.07
C PHE A 92 0.35 15.91 -3.26
N THR A 93 -0.13 16.08 -4.50
CA THR A 93 0.72 15.91 -5.70
C THR A 93 1.88 16.91 -5.78
N LYS A 94 1.78 18.04 -5.07
CA LYS A 94 2.82 19.07 -4.99
C LYS A 94 3.81 18.85 -3.85
N GLN A 95 3.57 17.87 -2.97
CA GLN A 95 4.45 17.55 -1.84
C GLN A 95 5.84 17.14 -2.34
N THR A 96 6.86 17.86 -1.88
CA THR A 96 8.24 17.60 -2.27
C THR A 96 8.78 16.33 -1.61
N VAL A 97 9.89 15.79 -2.13
CA VAL A 97 10.61 14.67 -1.53
C VAL A 97 10.97 14.98 -0.07
N SER A 98 11.55 16.15 0.19
CA SER A 98 11.95 16.57 1.54
C SER A 98 10.75 16.70 2.48
N SER A 99 9.64 17.28 2.01
CA SER A 99 8.43 17.43 2.81
C SER A 99 7.85 16.08 3.23
N PHE A 100 7.84 15.09 2.33
CA PHE A 100 7.36 13.75 2.64
C PHE A 100 8.30 13.02 3.61
N ILE A 101 9.63 13.17 3.44
CA ILE A 101 10.62 12.62 4.39
C ILE A 101 10.42 13.21 5.80
N ASN A 102 10.23 14.54 5.90
CA ASN A 102 9.97 15.19 7.18
C ASN A 102 8.68 14.66 7.85
N GLU A 103 7.65 14.38 7.05
CA GLU A 103 6.42 13.76 7.56
C GLU A 103 6.70 12.35 8.09
N LEU A 104 7.45 11.52 7.37
CA LEU A 104 7.83 10.19 7.85
C LEU A 104 8.66 10.24 9.14
N GLN A 105 9.49 11.26 9.34
CA GLN A 105 10.28 11.43 10.57
C GLN A 105 9.41 11.59 11.82
N THR A 106 8.15 12.03 11.69
CA THR A 106 7.25 12.17 12.86
C THR A 106 6.89 10.85 13.52
N ILE A 107 6.95 9.75 12.77
CA ILE A 107 6.72 8.38 13.25
C ILE A 107 8.01 7.60 13.49
N ASN A 108 9.16 8.25 13.32
CA ASN A 108 10.49 7.75 13.61
C ASN A 108 10.74 6.31 13.13
N PRO A 109 10.71 6.05 11.80
CA PRO A 109 10.88 4.69 11.27
C PRO A 109 12.29 4.17 11.53
N VAL A 110 12.40 3.06 12.25
CA VAL A 110 13.66 2.31 12.39
C VAL A 110 13.93 1.44 11.16
N GLU A 111 12.88 1.03 10.46
CA GLU A 111 12.94 0.38 9.14
C GLU A 111 11.77 0.82 8.27
N ILE A 112 12.03 0.95 6.96
CA ILE A 112 11.02 1.12 5.91
C ILE A 112 11.14 -0.07 4.97
N TRP A 113 10.03 -0.76 4.66
CA TRP A 113 10.02 -1.90 3.72
C TRP A 113 9.23 -1.56 2.48
N GLU A 114 9.87 -1.70 1.29
CA GLU A 114 9.28 -1.29 0.02
C GLU A 114 9.56 -2.29 -1.13
N GLY A 115 8.77 -2.16 -2.19
CA GLY A 115 9.10 -2.80 -3.47
C GLY A 115 10.21 -2.04 -4.21
N PRO A 116 10.97 -2.70 -5.13
CA PRO A 116 12.15 -2.09 -5.78
C PRO A 116 11.84 -0.85 -6.64
N ASN A 117 10.59 -0.70 -7.09
CA ASN A 117 10.15 0.40 -7.96
C ASN A 117 9.41 1.50 -7.19
N PHE A 118 9.57 1.57 -5.86
CA PHE A 118 8.91 2.58 -5.04
C PHE A 118 9.41 3.98 -5.40
N GLN A 119 8.46 4.90 -5.60
CA GLN A 119 8.72 6.30 -5.89
C GLN A 119 7.69 7.17 -5.17
N PHE A 120 8.11 8.36 -4.74
CA PHE A 120 7.29 9.31 -3.97
C PHE A 120 7.63 10.76 -4.29
N GLY A 121 6.88 11.67 -3.67
CA GLY A 121 7.07 13.11 -3.84
C GLY A 121 6.60 13.62 -5.22
N LYS A 122 6.67 14.93 -5.38
CA LYS A 122 6.25 15.61 -6.62
C LYS A 122 6.95 15.01 -7.84
N ASP A 123 6.17 14.72 -8.87
CA ASP A 123 6.62 14.13 -10.15
C ASP A 123 7.37 12.78 -9.98
N ARG A 124 7.15 12.09 -8.84
CA ARG A 124 7.80 10.82 -8.51
C ARG A 124 9.34 10.93 -8.47
N LYS A 125 9.86 12.07 -8.06
CA LYS A 125 11.32 12.35 -8.04
C LYS A 125 12.02 11.64 -6.88
N GLY A 126 11.33 11.29 -5.82
CA GLY A 126 11.86 10.51 -4.71
C GLY A 126 11.91 9.02 -5.02
N SER A 127 12.95 8.35 -4.57
CA SER A 127 13.25 6.94 -4.79
C SER A 127 13.67 6.24 -3.48
N ILE A 128 13.89 4.92 -3.55
CA ILE A 128 14.49 4.17 -2.44
C ILE A 128 15.87 4.71 -2.05
N ALA A 129 16.65 5.19 -3.03
CA ALA A 129 17.96 5.75 -2.75
C ALA A 129 17.85 7.01 -1.86
N ASP A 130 16.86 7.87 -2.13
CA ASP A 130 16.62 9.05 -1.30
C ASP A 130 16.18 8.67 0.12
N LEU A 131 15.31 7.65 0.29
CA LEU A 131 14.92 7.16 1.62
C LEU A 131 16.12 6.61 2.40
N LYS A 132 17.05 5.91 1.73
CA LYS A 132 18.23 5.32 2.37
C LYS A 132 19.20 6.34 2.97
N HIS A 133 19.13 7.60 2.59
CA HIS A 133 19.92 8.67 3.22
C HIS A 133 19.41 9.02 4.63
N TYR A 134 18.15 8.67 4.94
CA TYR A 134 17.50 9.06 6.20
C TYR A 134 17.08 7.86 7.04
N PHE A 135 16.84 6.70 6.41
CA PHE A 135 16.22 5.54 7.06
C PHE A 135 16.92 4.24 6.66
N ASN A 136 16.81 3.22 7.49
CA ASN A 136 17.12 1.84 7.07
C ASN A 136 16.00 1.31 6.17
N VAL A 137 16.31 0.99 4.91
CA VAL A 137 15.30 0.59 3.92
C VAL A 137 15.56 -0.84 3.43
N GLY A 138 14.61 -1.72 3.77
CA GLY A 138 14.52 -3.06 3.22
C GLY A 138 13.76 -3.08 1.89
N VAL A 139 14.18 -3.93 0.97
CA VAL A 139 13.52 -4.09 -0.33
C VAL A 139 13.03 -5.52 -0.47
N LEU A 140 11.73 -5.69 -0.72
CA LEU A 140 11.13 -6.98 -1.02
C LEU A 140 10.93 -7.14 -2.53
N ASN A 141 11.44 -8.21 -3.08
CA ASN A 141 11.22 -8.53 -4.50
C ASN A 141 9.73 -8.79 -4.78
N PRO A 142 9.24 -8.35 -5.95
CA PRO A 142 7.85 -8.53 -6.32
C PRO A 142 7.44 -10.00 -6.39
N LEU A 143 6.26 -10.32 -5.86
CA LEU A 143 5.71 -11.66 -5.95
C LEU A 143 5.21 -11.95 -7.36
N ARG A 144 5.54 -13.15 -7.87
CA ARG A 144 5.05 -13.67 -9.14
C ARG A 144 4.01 -14.78 -8.90
N CYS A 145 3.09 -14.95 -9.84
CA CYS A 145 2.15 -16.07 -9.81
C CYS A 145 2.77 -17.34 -10.41
N GLU A 146 2.04 -18.44 -10.41
CA GLU A 146 2.48 -19.74 -10.93
C GLU A 146 2.92 -19.70 -12.42
N GLN A 147 2.42 -18.71 -13.19
CA GLN A 147 2.79 -18.49 -14.59
C GLN A 147 3.99 -17.56 -14.76
N ASP A 148 4.74 -17.31 -13.69
CA ASP A 148 5.87 -16.37 -13.62
C ASP A 148 5.54 -14.91 -13.99
N GLU A 149 4.26 -14.51 -13.92
CA GLU A 149 3.85 -13.14 -14.17
C GLU A 149 3.71 -12.35 -12.86
N LEU A 150 4.04 -11.05 -12.91
CA LEU A 150 3.94 -10.16 -11.74
C LEU A 150 2.50 -10.05 -11.24
N ILE A 151 2.34 -10.17 -9.93
CA ILE A 151 1.08 -9.86 -9.26
C ILE A 151 1.02 -8.35 -9.00
N SER A 152 0.08 -7.66 -9.65
CA SER A 152 -0.06 -6.21 -9.52
C SER A 152 -1.51 -5.75 -9.66
N SER A 153 -1.84 -4.60 -9.06
CA SER A 153 -3.15 -3.97 -9.20
C SER A 153 -3.51 -3.69 -10.67
N SER A 154 -2.52 -3.39 -11.51
CA SER A 154 -2.75 -3.15 -12.96
C SER A 154 -3.23 -4.40 -13.66
N ARG A 155 -2.57 -5.53 -13.41
CA ARG A 155 -2.96 -6.82 -13.98
C ARG A 155 -4.35 -7.26 -13.49
N ILE A 156 -4.61 -7.09 -12.20
CA ILE A 156 -5.92 -7.41 -11.63
C ILE A 156 -7.03 -6.60 -12.29
N ARG A 157 -6.84 -5.29 -12.50
CA ARG A 157 -7.81 -4.46 -13.23
C ARG A 157 -8.03 -4.95 -14.67
N THR A 158 -6.98 -5.36 -15.36
CA THR A 158 -7.08 -5.92 -16.72
C THR A 158 -7.93 -7.21 -16.71
N LEU A 159 -7.65 -8.12 -15.77
CA LEU A 159 -8.43 -9.37 -15.64
C LEU A 159 -9.91 -9.11 -15.31
N LEU A 160 -10.20 -8.17 -14.41
CA LEU A 160 -11.57 -7.78 -14.08
C LEU A 160 -12.30 -7.21 -15.30
N LYS A 161 -11.65 -6.36 -16.09
CA LYS A 161 -12.22 -5.83 -17.35
C LYS A 161 -12.48 -6.90 -18.40
N GLN A 162 -11.68 -7.96 -18.42
CA GLN A 162 -11.82 -9.11 -19.32
C GLN A 162 -12.83 -10.16 -18.83
N GLY A 163 -13.46 -9.93 -17.66
CA GLY A 163 -14.36 -10.92 -17.04
C GLY A 163 -13.64 -12.13 -16.44
N ASN A 164 -12.31 -12.12 -16.37
CA ASN A 164 -11.53 -13.22 -15.76
C ASN A 164 -11.48 -13.09 -14.24
N TYR A 165 -12.65 -13.20 -13.61
CA TYR A 165 -12.79 -13.06 -12.15
C TYR A 165 -12.07 -14.15 -11.38
N THR A 166 -12.00 -15.36 -11.91
CA THR A 166 -11.34 -16.49 -11.24
C THR A 166 -9.85 -16.21 -11.01
N LEU A 167 -9.12 -15.77 -12.04
CA LEU A 167 -7.72 -15.44 -11.92
C LEU A 167 -7.52 -14.16 -11.10
N ALA A 168 -8.35 -13.14 -11.28
CA ALA A 168 -8.32 -11.91 -10.49
C ALA A 168 -8.44 -12.24 -8.98
N LYS A 169 -9.39 -13.09 -8.60
CA LYS A 169 -9.56 -13.59 -7.22
C LYS A 169 -8.31 -14.29 -6.71
N LYS A 170 -7.72 -15.20 -7.48
CA LYS A 170 -6.49 -15.91 -7.11
C LYS A 170 -5.34 -14.95 -6.83
N LEU A 171 -5.22 -13.86 -7.61
CA LEU A 171 -4.17 -12.85 -7.41
C LEU A 171 -4.45 -11.93 -6.23
N LEU A 172 -5.73 -11.66 -5.93
CA LEU A 172 -6.13 -10.91 -4.73
C LEU A 172 -5.87 -11.68 -3.44
N GLY A 173 -5.87 -13.02 -3.49
CA GLY A 173 -5.66 -13.87 -2.30
C GLY A 173 -6.96 -14.22 -1.61
N ASP A 174 -6.95 -14.43 -0.31
CA ASP A 174 -7.97 -15.10 0.50
C ASP A 174 -9.43 -14.79 0.11
N THR A 175 -10.20 -15.87 -0.06
CA THR A 175 -11.60 -15.86 -0.51
C THR A 175 -12.57 -15.22 0.49
N ARG A 176 -12.20 -15.11 1.75
CA ARG A 176 -13.02 -14.44 2.77
C ARG A 176 -13.32 -12.98 2.45
N PHE A 177 -12.53 -12.35 1.59
CA PHE A 177 -12.73 -10.97 1.13
C PHE A 177 -13.56 -10.84 -0.15
N ILE A 178 -14.04 -11.93 -0.71
CA ILE A 178 -14.59 -11.98 -2.06
C ILE A 178 -16.13 -11.96 -2.08
N SER A 179 -16.78 -12.16 -0.95
CA SER A 179 -18.26 -12.09 -0.85
C SER A 179 -18.82 -10.74 -1.31
N PHE A 180 -18.02 -9.67 -1.26
CA PHE A 180 -18.41 -8.33 -1.70
C PHE A 180 -18.38 -8.11 -3.22
N PHE A 181 -17.64 -8.93 -3.97
CA PHE A 181 -17.54 -8.75 -5.43
C PHE A 181 -18.65 -9.43 -6.23
N SER A 182 -19.41 -10.37 -5.62
CA SER A 182 -20.45 -11.09 -6.32
C SER A 182 -21.77 -10.32 -6.47
N GLU A 183 -21.99 -9.26 -5.71
CA GLU A 183 -23.26 -8.52 -5.66
C GLU A 183 -23.21 -7.11 -6.26
N LYS A 184 -22.04 -6.51 -6.43
CA LYS A 184 -21.95 -5.25 -7.17
C LYS A 184 -21.75 -5.54 -8.65
N THR A 185 -22.85 -5.72 -9.35
CA THR A 185 -22.96 -5.56 -10.80
C THR A 185 -22.16 -4.32 -11.19
N TYR A 186 -21.10 -4.51 -11.96
CA TYR A 186 -20.46 -3.41 -12.65
C TYR A 186 -21.46 -2.87 -13.67
N ALA A 187 -22.35 -1.98 -13.24
CA ALA A 187 -23.15 -1.18 -14.16
C ALA A 187 -22.17 -0.34 -14.97
N ILE A 188 -22.25 -0.52 -16.26
CA ILE A 188 -21.53 0.13 -17.35
C ILE A 188 -21.77 1.63 -17.30
#